data_02ec43f889f63805c4eb57d255d28bcb
#
_entry.id   02ec43f889f63805c4eb57d255d28bcb
#
_cell.length_a   1.000
_cell.length_b   1.000
_cell.length_c   1.000
_cell.angle_alpha   90.00
_cell.angle_beta   90.00
_cell.angle_gamma   90.00
#
_symmetry.space_group_name_H-M   'P 1'
#
loop_
_entity.id
_entity.type
_entity.pdbx_description
1 polymer ?
#
loop_
_entity_poly.entity_id
_entity_poly.type
_entity_poly.pdbx_seq_one_letter_code
_entity_poly.pdbx_strand_id
1 'polypeptide(L)'
;MSKETIRKHFDEAAEVLKSFNNDENHTKIANAIILMSEALSNGNKIISCGNGGSMCDAMHFAEELSGKFRNDRKGLAALSISDPSHITCVANDYGFDEIFSRYVEAVGNKGDILLGISTSGNSGNVINAVEAARKQGI
;
A
#
# COMPACT_ATOMS: atom_id res chain seq x y z
N MET A 1 13.78 -1.64 30.32
CA MET A 1 12.34 -1.71 30.02
C MET A 1 11.69 -2.63 31.05
N SER A 2 10.67 -2.17 31.79
CA SER A 2 10.00 -2.94 32.83
C SER A 2 8.87 -3.83 32.24
N LYS A 3 8.46 -4.87 33.00
CA LYS A 3 7.28 -5.68 32.62
C LYS A 3 6.01 -4.83 32.51
N GLU A 4 5.90 -3.78 33.31
CA GLU A 4 4.78 -2.84 33.28
C GLU A 4 4.76 -2.03 31.98
N THR A 5 5.90 -1.53 31.51
CA THR A 5 6.02 -0.86 30.22
C THR A 5 5.59 -1.78 29.06
N ILE A 6 6.02 -3.04 29.09
CA ILE A 6 5.62 -4.03 28.09
C ILE A 6 4.10 -4.23 28.10
N ARG A 7 3.50 -4.44 29.27
CA ARG A 7 2.05 -4.59 29.42
C ARG A 7 1.31 -3.39 28.85
N LYS A 8 1.73 -2.17 29.20
CA LYS A 8 1.13 -0.94 28.69
C LYS A 8 1.08 -0.89 27.17
N HIS A 9 2.15 -1.28 26.46
CA HIS A 9 2.15 -1.31 25.00
C HIS A 9 1.18 -2.34 24.42
N PHE A 10 1.01 -3.50 25.06
CA PHE A 10 0.01 -4.47 24.63
C PHE A 10 -1.42 -3.97 24.86
N ASP A 11 -1.66 -3.32 26.00
CA ASP A 11 -2.97 -2.75 26.32
C ASP A 11 -3.33 -1.62 25.35
N GLU A 12 -2.38 -0.74 25.03
CA GLU A 12 -2.55 0.31 24.00
C GLU A 12 -2.87 -0.28 22.61
N ALA A 13 -2.15 -1.31 22.18
CA ALA A 13 -2.41 -1.98 20.90
C ALA A 13 -3.80 -2.63 20.86
N ALA A 14 -4.23 -3.28 21.96
CA ALA A 14 -5.54 -3.88 22.09
C ALA A 14 -6.66 -2.82 22.03
N GLU A 15 -6.47 -1.67 22.65
CA GLU A 15 -7.47 -0.58 22.62
C GLU A 15 -7.57 0.06 21.23
N VAL A 16 -6.46 0.24 20.51
CA VAL A 16 -6.47 0.70 19.11
C VAL A 16 -7.25 -0.28 18.24
N LEU A 17 -6.99 -1.58 18.35
CA LEU A 17 -7.71 -2.59 17.59
C LEU A 17 -9.21 -2.58 17.90
N LYS A 18 -9.58 -2.49 19.19
CA LYS A 18 -10.97 -2.41 19.63
C LYS A 18 -11.67 -1.16 19.08
N SER A 19 -11.03 0.01 19.12
CA SER A 19 -11.60 1.26 18.61
C SER A 19 -11.75 1.25 17.09
N PHE A 20 -10.82 0.60 16.39
CA PHE A 20 -10.88 0.45 14.93
C PHE A 20 -11.95 -0.52 14.46
N ASN A 21 -12.32 -1.51 15.30
CA ASN A 21 -13.31 -2.56 14.99
C ASN A 21 -14.75 -2.00 15.13
N ASN A 22 -15.20 -1.26 14.13
CA ASN A 22 -16.51 -0.64 14.06
C ASN A 22 -17.08 -0.67 12.64
N ASP A 23 -18.40 -0.45 12.51
CA ASP A 23 -19.12 -0.57 11.24
C ASP A 23 -18.62 0.41 10.16
N GLU A 24 -18.17 1.61 10.54
CA GLU A 24 -17.64 2.59 9.60
C GLU A 24 -16.35 2.06 8.93
N ASN A 25 -15.41 1.55 9.72
CA ASN A 25 -14.17 1.00 9.22
C ASN A 25 -14.40 -0.31 8.45
N HIS A 26 -15.34 -1.16 8.89
CA HIS A 26 -15.72 -2.36 8.13
C HIS A 26 -16.23 -1.99 6.73
N THR A 27 -17.07 -0.96 6.64
CA THR A 27 -17.59 -0.47 5.36
C THR A 27 -16.47 0.07 4.45
N LYS A 28 -15.52 0.84 5.01
CA LYS A 28 -14.36 1.34 4.26
C LYS A 28 -13.50 0.19 3.70
N ILE A 29 -13.25 -0.82 4.51
CA ILE A 29 -12.47 -2.00 4.09
C ILE A 29 -13.24 -2.78 3.02
N ALA A 30 -14.54 -3.02 3.21
CA ALA A 30 -15.37 -3.72 2.23
C ALA A 30 -15.36 -3.01 0.87
N ASN A 31 -15.49 -1.68 0.85
CA ASN A 31 -15.43 -0.89 -0.37
C ASN A 31 -14.07 -1.00 -1.06
N ALA A 32 -12.96 -0.96 -0.30
CA ALA A 32 -11.62 -1.13 -0.86
C ALA A 32 -11.44 -2.52 -1.47
N ILE A 33 -11.95 -3.58 -0.82
CA ILE A 33 -11.93 -4.96 -1.33
C ILE A 33 -12.71 -5.05 -2.66
N ILE A 34 -13.88 -4.44 -2.75
CA ILE A 34 -14.71 -4.44 -3.97
C ILE A 34 -13.93 -3.77 -5.12
N LEU A 35 -13.40 -2.56 -4.90
CA LEU A 35 -12.63 -1.82 -5.90
C LEU A 35 -11.43 -2.62 -6.42
N MET A 36 -10.64 -3.21 -5.51
CA MET A 36 -9.48 -4.03 -5.89
C MET A 36 -9.89 -5.28 -6.65
N SER A 37 -10.98 -5.94 -6.24
CA SER A 37 -11.49 -7.16 -6.88
C SER A 37 -12.01 -6.87 -8.29
N GLU A 38 -12.71 -5.77 -8.49
CA GLU A 38 -13.19 -5.33 -9.80
C GLU A 38 -12.02 -4.99 -10.73
N ALA A 39 -11.02 -4.24 -10.26
CA ALA A 39 -9.83 -3.92 -11.03
C ALA A 39 -9.12 -5.20 -11.50
N LEU A 40 -8.85 -6.14 -10.60
CA LEU A 40 -8.20 -7.40 -10.92
C LEU A 40 -9.03 -8.27 -11.88
N SER A 41 -10.36 -8.29 -11.73
CA SER A 41 -11.27 -9.02 -12.62
C SER A 41 -11.30 -8.45 -14.03
N ASN A 42 -11.08 -7.15 -14.16
CA ASN A 42 -11.00 -6.45 -15.46
C ASN A 42 -9.60 -6.53 -16.10
N GLY A 43 -8.67 -7.28 -15.52
CA GLY A 43 -7.30 -7.43 -16.03
C GLY A 43 -6.34 -6.31 -15.65
N ASN A 44 -6.75 -5.43 -14.76
CA ASN A 44 -5.90 -4.40 -14.17
C ASN A 44 -5.02 -4.97 -13.04
N LYS A 45 -4.14 -4.14 -12.49
CA LYS A 45 -3.23 -4.52 -11.42
C LYS A 45 -3.35 -3.61 -10.20
N ILE A 46 -2.80 -4.08 -9.08
CA ILE A 46 -2.61 -3.27 -7.88
C ILE A 46 -1.14 -2.90 -7.76
N ILE A 47 -0.87 -1.63 -7.58
CA ILE A 47 0.46 -1.07 -7.32
C ILE A 47 0.48 -0.63 -5.85
N SER A 48 1.44 -1.09 -5.06
CA SER A 48 1.57 -0.71 -3.66
C SER A 48 2.86 0.07 -3.39
N CYS A 49 2.83 1.02 -2.46
CA CYS A 49 4.00 1.78 -2.05
C CYS A 49 3.93 2.20 -0.58
N GLY A 50 5.07 2.50 0.01
CA GLY A 50 5.22 3.00 1.37
C GLY A 50 6.68 3.17 1.74
N ASN A 51 6.97 3.84 2.85
CA ASN A 51 8.33 4.07 3.33
C ASN A 51 8.68 3.13 4.50
N GLY A 52 9.93 2.66 4.55
CA GLY A 52 10.42 1.86 5.68
C GLY A 52 9.57 0.62 5.96
N GLY A 53 9.01 0.49 7.16
CA GLY A 53 8.10 -0.62 7.52
C GLY A 53 6.88 -0.70 6.62
N SER A 54 6.32 0.44 6.23
CA SER A 54 5.20 0.48 5.28
C SER A 54 5.59 -0.02 3.88
N MET A 55 6.86 0.06 3.47
CA MET A 55 7.35 -0.60 2.26
C MET A 55 7.34 -2.13 2.44
N CYS A 56 7.75 -2.63 3.60
CA CYS A 56 7.66 -4.07 3.90
C CYS A 56 6.21 -4.56 3.83
N ASP A 57 5.26 -3.80 4.37
CA ASP A 57 3.83 -4.12 4.30
C ASP A 57 3.32 -4.08 2.85
N ALA A 58 3.75 -3.08 2.05
CA ALA A 58 3.41 -2.99 0.63
C ALA A 58 3.96 -4.17 -0.19
N MET A 59 5.18 -4.60 0.10
CA MET A 59 5.79 -5.78 -0.53
C MET A 59 5.04 -7.06 -0.15
N HIS A 60 4.74 -7.25 1.14
CA HIS A 60 4.02 -8.40 1.65
C HIS A 60 2.61 -8.47 1.04
N PHE A 61 1.89 -7.35 0.98
CA PHE A 61 0.58 -7.28 0.33
C PHE A 61 0.64 -7.71 -1.15
N ALA A 62 1.62 -7.23 -1.90
CA ALA A 62 1.75 -7.56 -3.32
C ALA A 62 2.12 -9.04 -3.54
N GLU A 63 2.99 -9.60 -2.71
CA GLU A 63 3.40 -11.00 -2.85
C GLU A 63 2.29 -11.97 -2.45
N GLU A 64 1.48 -11.66 -1.44
CA GLU A 64 0.32 -12.47 -1.06
C GLU A 64 -0.75 -12.52 -2.18
N LEU A 65 -0.83 -11.49 -3.01
CA LEU A 65 -1.70 -11.47 -4.18
C LEU A 65 -1.08 -12.20 -5.38
N SER A 66 0.17 -11.96 -5.68
CA SER A 66 0.87 -12.57 -6.84
C SER A 66 1.23 -14.03 -6.61
N GLY A 67 1.57 -14.40 -5.38
CA GLY A 67 1.72 -15.77 -4.91
C GLY A 67 0.38 -16.39 -4.52
N LYS A 68 0.24 -16.75 -3.25
CA LYS A 68 -1.05 -17.19 -2.69
C LYS A 68 -1.19 -16.86 -1.22
N PHE A 69 -2.38 -16.46 -0.82
CA PHE A 69 -2.78 -16.38 0.58
C PHE A 69 -3.76 -17.52 0.90
N ARG A 70 -3.38 -18.42 1.81
CA ARG A 70 -4.15 -19.60 2.29
C ARG A 70 -4.46 -20.63 1.21
N ASN A 71 -5.50 -20.39 0.39
CA ASN A 71 -5.98 -21.36 -0.60
C ASN A 71 -5.23 -21.23 -1.93
N ASP A 72 -5.07 -22.33 -2.63
CA ASP A 72 -4.46 -22.34 -3.95
C ASP A 72 -5.35 -21.62 -4.97
N ARG A 73 -4.75 -20.77 -5.79
CA ARG A 73 -5.42 -19.98 -6.84
C ARG A 73 -4.40 -19.46 -7.87
N LYS A 74 -4.90 -18.98 -8.99
CA LYS A 74 -4.08 -18.24 -9.95
C LYS A 74 -3.52 -16.97 -9.29
N GLY A 75 -2.27 -16.63 -9.56
CA GLY A 75 -1.67 -15.36 -9.16
C GLY A 75 -2.45 -14.16 -9.69
N LEU A 76 -2.60 -13.14 -8.86
CA LEU A 76 -3.25 -11.88 -9.18
C LEU A 76 -2.20 -10.81 -9.51
N ALA A 77 -2.52 -9.90 -10.42
CA ALA A 77 -1.59 -8.87 -10.86
C ALA A 77 -1.40 -7.81 -9.76
N ALA A 78 -0.34 -7.96 -8.98
CA ALA A 78 0.05 -7.01 -7.94
C ALA A 78 1.56 -6.84 -7.90
N LEU A 79 2.02 -5.63 -7.62
CA LEU A 79 3.44 -5.30 -7.49
C LEU A 79 3.64 -4.20 -6.44
N SER A 80 4.83 -4.17 -5.86
CA SER A 80 5.24 -3.11 -4.93
C SER A 80 6.35 -2.27 -5.53
N ILE A 81 6.31 -0.96 -5.30
CA ILE A 81 7.39 -0.04 -5.68
C ILE A 81 8.50 -0.17 -4.64
N SER A 82 9.40 -1.11 -4.85
CA SER A 82 10.45 -1.47 -3.88
C SER A 82 11.80 -1.79 -4.53
N ASP A 83 11.93 -1.62 -5.85
CA ASP A 83 13.19 -1.84 -6.54
C ASP A 83 14.23 -0.78 -6.13
N PRO A 84 15.38 -1.19 -5.55
CA PRO A 84 16.38 -0.25 -5.06
C PRO A 84 17.06 0.56 -6.17
N SER A 85 17.15 0.02 -7.39
CA SER A 85 17.74 0.75 -8.50
C SER A 85 16.87 1.88 -8.96
N HIS A 86 15.54 1.65 -9.07
CA HIS A 86 14.57 2.69 -9.36
C HIS A 86 14.54 3.77 -8.27
N ILE A 87 14.44 3.35 -7.00
CA ILE A 87 14.36 4.28 -5.86
C ILE A 87 15.59 5.18 -5.79
N THR A 88 16.77 4.60 -5.89
CA THR A 88 18.03 5.37 -5.79
C THR A 88 18.25 6.26 -6.99
N CYS A 89 17.94 5.80 -8.21
CA CYS A 89 18.03 6.61 -9.42
C CYS A 89 17.09 7.81 -9.36
N VAL A 90 15.81 7.59 -9.12
CA VAL A 90 14.82 8.68 -9.06
C VAL A 90 15.10 9.64 -7.90
N ALA A 91 15.49 9.11 -6.72
CA ALA A 91 15.85 9.97 -5.59
C ALA A 91 17.06 10.87 -5.91
N ASN A 92 18.05 10.35 -6.66
CA ASN A 92 19.23 11.13 -7.07
C ASN A 92 18.88 12.22 -8.11
N ASP A 93 18.05 11.88 -9.08
CA ASP A 93 17.83 12.72 -10.26
C ASP A 93 16.66 13.71 -10.09
N TYR A 94 15.62 13.32 -9.33
CA TYR A 94 14.38 14.10 -9.16
C TYR A 94 14.05 14.41 -7.70
N GLY A 95 14.73 13.79 -6.75
CA GLY A 95 14.45 13.90 -5.32
C GLY A 95 13.59 12.76 -4.76
N PHE A 96 13.67 12.59 -3.45
CA PHE A 96 13.00 11.49 -2.75
C PHE A 96 11.47 11.55 -2.83
N ASP A 97 10.90 12.73 -2.99
CA ASP A 97 9.45 12.91 -3.08
C ASP A 97 8.85 12.37 -4.40
N GLU A 98 9.69 12.09 -5.41
CA GLU A 98 9.24 11.61 -6.71
C GLU A 98 9.42 10.11 -6.94
N ILE A 99 9.99 9.38 -5.99
CA ILE A 99 10.30 7.94 -6.18
C ILE A 99 9.10 7.07 -6.50
N PHE A 100 7.94 7.38 -5.95
CA PHE A 100 6.70 6.62 -6.19
C PHE A 100 5.88 7.21 -7.35
N SER A 101 5.76 8.53 -7.44
CA SER A 101 5.03 9.19 -8.54
C SER A 101 5.59 8.83 -9.91
N ARG A 102 6.91 8.89 -10.08
CA ARG A 102 7.59 8.51 -11.32
C ARG A 102 7.35 7.05 -11.72
N TYR A 103 7.30 6.15 -10.74
CA TYR A 103 6.98 4.75 -11.01
C TYR A 103 5.52 4.57 -11.45
N VAL A 104 4.58 5.22 -10.77
CA VAL A 104 3.17 5.21 -11.15
C VAL A 104 2.96 5.75 -12.55
N GLU A 105 3.60 6.86 -12.89
CA GLU A 105 3.55 7.44 -14.24
C GLU A 105 4.07 6.50 -15.32
N ALA A 106 5.11 5.72 -15.02
CA ALA A 106 5.75 4.83 -15.98
C ALA A 106 4.99 3.53 -16.24
N VAL A 107 4.38 2.93 -15.20
CA VAL A 107 3.83 1.58 -15.28
C VAL A 107 2.33 1.50 -15.00
N GLY A 108 1.74 2.59 -14.50
CA GLY A 108 0.31 2.65 -14.20
C GLY A 108 -0.53 2.77 -15.46
N ASN A 109 -1.68 2.10 -15.45
CA ASN A 109 -2.66 2.19 -16.50
C ASN A 109 -4.02 2.58 -15.92
N LYS A 110 -4.85 3.21 -16.73
CA LYS A 110 -6.21 3.55 -16.33
C LYS A 110 -6.97 2.30 -15.84
N GLY A 111 -7.58 2.41 -14.67
CA GLY A 111 -8.31 1.33 -14.02
C GLY A 111 -7.47 0.45 -13.08
N ASP A 112 -6.17 0.66 -13.00
CA ASP A 112 -5.34 0.08 -11.95
C ASP A 112 -5.71 0.66 -10.57
N ILE A 113 -5.20 0.07 -9.51
CA ILE A 113 -5.37 0.59 -8.13
C ILE A 113 -3.99 0.92 -7.56
N LEU A 114 -3.87 2.10 -6.94
CA LEU A 114 -2.72 2.43 -6.09
C LEU A 114 -3.08 2.24 -4.61
N LEU A 115 -2.30 1.43 -3.90
CA LEU A 115 -2.33 1.27 -2.45
C LEU A 115 -1.13 2.00 -1.83
N GLY A 116 -1.34 3.21 -1.32
CA GLY A 116 -0.34 3.96 -0.57
C GLY A 116 -0.43 3.69 0.93
N ILE A 117 0.66 3.25 1.55
CA ILE A 117 0.74 2.95 2.99
C ILE A 117 1.58 4.00 3.69
N SER A 118 0.99 4.73 4.64
CA SER A 118 1.69 5.75 5.43
C SER A 118 1.11 5.83 6.83
N THR A 119 1.94 5.63 7.86
CA THR A 119 1.50 5.73 9.26
C THR A 119 1.17 7.16 9.67
N SER A 120 1.85 8.15 9.11
CA SER A 120 1.58 9.57 9.37
C SER A 120 0.46 10.15 8.50
N GLY A 121 0.17 9.51 7.37
CA GLY A 121 -0.71 10.06 6.33
C GLY A 121 -0.14 11.27 5.57
N ASN A 122 1.09 11.71 5.89
CA ASN A 122 1.69 12.96 5.39
C ASN A 122 3.02 12.76 4.63
N SER A 123 3.33 11.54 4.21
CA SER A 123 4.55 11.27 3.44
C SER A 123 4.45 11.90 2.04
N GLY A 124 5.29 12.90 1.73
CA GLY A 124 5.25 13.65 0.47
C GLY A 124 5.29 12.76 -0.76
N ASN A 125 6.21 11.79 -0.80
CA ASN A 125 6.31 10.84 -1.90
C ASN A 125 5.07 9.95 -2.09
N VAL A 126 4.37 9.57 -1.01
CA VAL A 126 3.11 8.80 -1.11
C VAL A 126 1.97 9.70 -1.61
N ILE A 127 1.92 10.96 -1.15
CA ILE A 127 0.93 11.95 -1.63
C ILE A 127 1.14 12.21 -3.12
N ASN A 128 2.38 12.45 -3.58
CA ASN A 128 2.69 12.65 -4.99
C ASN A 128 2.29 11.44 -5.86
N ALA A 129 2.49 10.21 -5.33
CA ALA A 129 2.04 9.00 -6.02
C ALA A 129 0.50 8.95 -6.18
N VAL A 130 -0.25 9.34 -5.14
CA VAL A 130 -1.72 9.42 -5.21
C VAL A 130 -2.17 10.45 -6.24
N GLU A 131 -1.50 11.60 -6.31
CA GLU A 131 -1.82 12.64 -7.30
C GLU A 131 -1.51 12.17 -8.73
N ALA A 132 -0.37 11.50 -8.93
CA ALA A 132 -0.01 10.91 -10.22
C ALA A 132 -1.04 9.85 -10.65
N ALA A 133 -1.44 8.96 -9.74
CA ALA A 133 -2.46 7.94 -9.97
C ALA A 133 -3.80 8.56 -10.40
N ARG A 134 -4.28 9.56 -9.66
CA ARG A 134 -5.52 10.27 -10.00
C ARG A 134 -5.51 10.91 -11.39
N LYS A 135 -4.39 11.51 -11.80
CA LYS A 135 -4.23 12.11 -13.15
C LYS A 135 -4.33 11.07 -14.25
N GLN A 136 -3.94 9.83 -13.98
CA GLN A 136 -3.99 8.72 -14.95
C GLN A 136 -5.28 7.90 -14.89
N GLY A 137 -6.18 8.18 -13.96
CA GLY A 137 -7.43 7.41 -13.77
C GLY A 137 -7.21 6.08 -13.08
N ILE A 138 -6.20 6.04 -12.20
CA ILE A 138 -5.86 4.93 -11.30
C ILE A 138 -6.56 5.15 -9.97
#